data_3f1c625f720e8bba92cb8229c855ebf4
#
_entry.id   3f1c625f720e8bba92cb8229c855ebf4
#
_cell.length_a   1.000
_cell.length_b   1.000
_cell.length_c   1.000
_cell.angle_alpha   90.00
_cell.angle_beta   90.00
_cell.angle_gamma   90.00
#
_symmetry.space_group_name_H-M   'P 1'
#
loop_
_entity.id
_entity.type
_entity.pdbx_description
1 polymer ?
#
loop_
_entity_poly.entity_id
_entity_poly.type
_entity_poly.pdbx_seq_one_letter_code
_entity_poly.pdbx_strand_id
1 'polypeptide(L)'
;MEQVLVIGASGGIGSALAAGFAARGAQVDRLSRSVDGLDVTDEASVAAHLAGRSGYTRVVVATGALEIAGAAPEKTIRGVSAQAMLDQFALNAVGPALVLSHAARLLVRDAPAVFAVLSARVGSIGDNRIGGWISYRSAKAAVNQVVRTAAVELGRTHGQAAVVALHPGTVATAFTEKYLGRHPSVSAEDAAANLIAVMDGLSTAQSGGFYDYSGAEVPW
;
A
#
# COMPACT_ATOMS: atom_id res chain seq x y z
N MET A 1 19.82 13.47 -3.26
CA MET A 1 19.41 12.33 -4.11
C MET A 1 18.22 11.68 -3.42
N GLU A 2 17.16 11.37 -4.14
CA GLU A 2 15.97 10.75 -3.58
C GLU A 2 16.28 9.31 -3.14
N GLN A 3 15.92 8.95 -1.90
CA GLN A 3 16.07 7.60 -1.34
C GLN A 3 14.68 6.98 -1.23
N VAL A 4 14.47 5.85 -1.88
CA VAL A 4 13.15 5.20 -1.97
C VAL A 4 13.24 3.78 -1.46
N LEU A 5 12.28 3.36 -0.63
CA LEU A 5 12.09 1.97 -0.24
C LEU A 5 10.76 1.47 -0.80
N VAL A 6 10.80 0.40 -1.60
CA VAL A 6 9.61 -0.28 -2.12
C VAL A 6 9.51 -1.67 -1.51
N ILE A 7 8.46 -1.90 -0.72
CA ILE A 7 8.12 -3.18 -0.11
C ILE A 7 7.02 -3.85 -0.91
N GLY A 8 7.23 -5.10 -1.32
CA GLY A 8 6.41 -5.79 -2.32
C GLY A 8 6.94 -5.58 -3.75
N ALA A 9 8.23 -5.29 -3.88
CA ALA A 9 8.89 -4.92 -5.14
C ALA A 9 8.94 -6.03 -6.20
N SER A 10 8.57 -7.27 -5.88
CA SER A 10 8.44 -8.37 -6.87
C SER A 10 7.03 -8.45 -7.48
N GLY A 11 6.03 -7.76 -6.92
CA GLY A 11 4.69 -7.67 -7.48
C GLY A 11 4.62 -6.70 -8.67
N GLY A 12 3.58 -6.81 -9.51
CA GLY A 12 3.47 -6.00 -10.73
C GLY A 12 3.60 -4.50 -10.48
N ILE A 13 2.76 -3.94 -9.58
CA ILE A 13 2.81 -2.50 -9.27
C ILE A 13 4.10 -2.13 -8.52
N GLY A 14 4.54 -2.96 -7.54
CA GLY A 14 5.76 -2.69 -6.77
C GLY A 14 7.02 -2.67 -7.64
N SER A 15 7.12 -3.60 -8.60
CA SER A 15 8.22 -3.64 -9.55
C SER A 15 8.22 -2.42 -10.48
N ALA A 16 7.06 -2.03 -10.99
CA ALA A 16 6.91 -0.86 -11.84
C ALA A 16 7.22 0.45 -11.08
N LEU A 17 6.78 0.58 -9.82
CA LEU A 17 7.14 1.72 -8.96
C LEU A 17 8.65 1.81 -8.74
N ALA A 18 9.30 0.68 -8.42
CA ALA A 18 10.74 0.66 -8.23
C ALA A 18 11.51 1.03 -9.50
N ALA A 19 11.04 0.57 -10.67
CA ALA A 19 11.61 0.94 -11.96
C ALA A 19 11.38 2.43 -12.28
N GLY A 20 10.15 2.94 -12.05
CA GLY A 20 9.80 4.33 -12.29
C GLY A 20 10.62 5.31 -11.46
N PHE A 21 10.82 5.05 -10.16
CA PHE A 21 11.70 5.86 -9.32
C PHE A 21 13.17 5.78 -9.77
N ALA A 22 13.67 4.59 -10.09
CA ALA A 22 15.04 4.42 -10.57
C ALA A 22 15.30 5.17 -11.89
N ALA A 23 14.34 5.16 -12.82
CA ALA A 23 14.42 5.89 -14.09
C ALA A 23 14.52 7.42 -13.88
N ARG A 24 14.04 7.92 -12.73
CA ARG A 24 14.13 9.34 -12.34
C ARG A 24 15.43 9.67 -11.57
N GLY A 25 16.34 8.70 -11.43
CA GLY A 25 17.63 8.87 -10.75
C GLY A 25 17.55 8.70 -9.22
N ALA A 26 16.46 8.16 -8.68
CA ALA A 26 16.39 7.81 -7.27
C ALA A 26 17.21 6.56 -6.95
N GLN A 27 17.76 6.51 -5.75
CA GLN A 27 18.32 5.28 -5.20
C GLN A 27 17.16 4.46 -4.60
N VAL A 28 16.95 3.24 -5.11
CA VAL A 28 15.79 2.42 -4.76
C VAL A 28 16.20 1.13 -4.09
N ASP A 29 15.85 1.01 -2.82
CA ASP A 29 15.89 -0.25 -2.09
C ASP A 29 14.59 -1.03 -2.36
N ARG A 30 14.74 -2.32 -2.65
CA ARG A 30 13.63 -3.23 -2.98
C ARG A 30 13.58 -4.33 -1.95
N LEU A 31 12.39 -4.60 -1.42
CA LEU A 31 12.14 -5.74 -0.53
C LEU A 31 10.91 -6.50 -0.96
N SER A 32 10.98 -7.82 -0.91
CA SER A 32 9.88 -8.72 -1.26
C SER A 32 10.03 -10.08 -0.59
N ARG A 33 8.93 -10.82 -0.53
CA ARG A 33 8.94 -12.17 0.02
C ARG A 33 9.71 -13.15 -0.88
N SER A 34 9.52 -13.05 -2.19
CA SER A 34 10.07 -14.01 -3.16
C SER A 34 11.58 -13.85 -3.39
N VAL A 35 12.15 -12.67 -3.19
CA VAL A 35 13.57 -12.39 -3.45
C VAL A 35 14.35 -12.30 -2.15
N ASP A 36 13.80 -11.59 -1.17
CA ASP A 36 14.52 -11.25 0.07
C ASP A 36 14.06 -12.09 1.27
N GLY A 37 12.95 -12.82 1.15
CA GLY A 37 12.36 -13.56 2.26
C GLY A 37 11.53 -12.71 3.22
N LEU A 38 11.27 -11.44 2.92
CA LEU A 38 10.45 -10.58 3.77
C LEU A 38 9.00 -11.06 3.81
N ASP A 39 8.60 -11.69 4.89
CA ASP A 39 7.19 -11.94 5.18
C ASP A 39 6.63 -10.79 6.02
N VAL A 40 5.75 -9.99 5.40
CA VAL A 40 5.14 -8.85 6.10
C VAL A 40 4.11 -9.27 7.15
N THR A 41 3.68 -10.53 7.17
CA THR A 41 2.76 -11.06 8.19
C THR A 41 3.48 -11.56 9.44
N ASP A 42 4.81 -11.61 9.40
CA ASP A 42 5.68 -11.99 10.53
C ASP A 42 6.42 -10.76 11.06
N GLU A 43 6.13 -10.38 12.29
CA GLU A 43 6.74 -9.23 12.97
C GLU A 43 8.26 -9.34 13.06
N ALA A 44 8.78 -10.53 13.36
CA ALA A 44 10.22 -10.76 13.45
C ALA A 44 10.90 -10.61 12.08
N SER A 45 10.27 -11.09 11.01
CA SER A 45 10.73 -10.91 9.64
C SER A 45 10.76 -9.43 9.26
N VAL A 46 9.69 -8.67 9.54
CA VAL A 46 9.63 -7.22 9.28
C VAL A 46 10.74 -6.50 10.05
N ALA A 47 10.88 -6.76 11.34
CA ALA A 47 11.90 -6.12 12.16
C ALA A 47 13.32 -6.40 11.65
N ALA A 48 13.63 -7.64 11.28
CA ALA A 48 14.95 -8.03 10.76
C ALA A 48 15.28 -7.36 9.43
N HIS A 49 14.34 -7.35 8.48
CA HIS A 49 14.57 -6.76 7.15
C HIS A 49 14.62 -5.22 7.16
N LEU A 50 13.96 -4.59 8.12
CA LEU A 50 13.99 -3.13 8.26
C LEU A 50 15.10 -2.66 9.22
N ALA A 51 15.83 -3.57 9.90
CA ALA A 51 16.93 -3.20 10.77
C ALA A 51 18.01 -2.42 10.00
N GLY A 52 18.51 -1.34 10.61
CA GLY A 52 19.57 -0.49 10.03
C GLY A 52 19.14 0.36 8.82
N ARG A 53 17.91 0.26 8.34
CA ARG A 53 17.39 1.09 7.24
C ARG A 53 16.83 2.41 7.78
N SER A 54 17.17 3.51 7.10
CA SER A 54 16.71 4.87 7.43
C SER A 54 17.01 5.84 6.29
N GLY A 55 16.53 7.08 6.42
CA GLY A 55 16.90 8.16 5.48
C GLY A 55 16.08 8.18 4.18
N TYR A 56 14.96 7.49 4.14
CA TYR A 56 14.10 7.48 2.95
C TYR A 56 13.23 8.73 2.86
N THR A 57 13.18 9.32 1.66
CA THR A 57 12.22 10.36 1.31
C THR A 57 10.90 9.77 0.82
N ARG A 58 10.93 8.52 0.36
CA ARG A 58 9.74 7.76 -0.05
C ARG A 58 9.81 6.34 0.49
N VAL A 59 8.72 5.90 1.13
CA VAL A 59 8.50 4.48 1.47
C VAL A 59 7.16 4.07 0.88
N VAL A 60 7.15 3.01 0.07
CA VAL A 60 5.92 2.50 -0.55
C VAL A 60 5.70 1.05 -0.16
N VAL A 61 4.57 0.78 0.49
CA VAL A 61 4.12 -0.58 0.81
C VAL A 61 3.14 -1.03 -0.27
N ALA A 62 3.64 -1.85 -1.20
CA ALA A 62 2.90 -2.38 -2.35
C ALA A 62 2.54 -3.87 -2.19
N THR A 63 2.45 -4.33 -0.94
CA THR A 63 2.04 -5.71 -0.61
C THR A 63 0.53 -5.85 -0.60
N GLY A 64 0.06 -7.06 -0.88
CA GLY A 64 -1.36 -7.42 -0.80
C GLY A 64 -1.72 -8.56 -1.74
N ALA A 65 -2.85 -9.20 -1.48
CA ALA A 65 -3.45 -10.19 -2.37
C ALA A 65 -4.98 -10.16 -2.27
N LEU A 66 -5.64 -10.43 -3.39
CA LEU A 66 -7.09 -10.57 -3.46
C LEU A 66 -7.51 -12.02 -3.16
N GLU A 67 -6.75 -12.99 -3.65
CA GLU A 67 -6.90 -14.40 -3.34
C GLU A 67 -5.76 -14.85 -2.44
N ILE A 68 -6.07 -15.50 -1.32
CA ILE A 68 -5.09 -16.00 -0.35
C ILE A 68 -5.42 -17.45 -0.04
N ALA A 69 -4.40 -18.32 -0.05
CA ALA A 69 -4.56 -19.77 0.21
C ALA A 69 -5.67 -20.45 -0.62
N GLY A 70 -5.88 -19.98 -1.86
CA GLY A 70 -6.92 -20.50 -2.76
C GLY A 70 -8.33 -19.98 -2.50
N ALA A 71 -8.54 -19.16 -1.47
CA ALA A 71 -9.82 -18.54 -1.19
C ALA A 71 -10.03 -17.32 -2.10
N ALA A 72 -11.04 -17.39 -2.98
CA ALA A 72 -11.47 -16.27 -3.80
C ALA A 72 -12.36 -15.30 -2.99
N PRO A 73 -12.43 -14.01 -3.37
CA PRO A 73 -13.27 -13.03 -2.69
C PRO A 73 -14.74 -13.44 -2.68
N GLU A 74 -15.39 -13.28 -1.54
CA GLU A 74 -16.78 -13.68 -1.32
C GLU A 74 -17.72 -12.86 -2.18
N LYS A 75 -18.65 -13.53 -2.87
CA LYS A 75 -19.68 -12.87 -3.69
C LYS A 75 -20.85 -12.35 -2.83
N THR A 76 -21.07 -12.93 -1.67
CA THR A 76 -22.17 -12.57 -0.75
C THR A 76 -21.71 -12.71 0.71
N ILE A 77 -22.42 -12.05 1.63
CA ILE A 77 -22.16 -12.15 3.08
C ILE A 77 -22.26 -13.60 3.59
N ARG A 78 -23.02 -14.46 2.93
CA ARG A 78 -23.18 -15.88 3.30
C ARG A 78 -21.91 -16.71 3.05
N GLY A 79 -20.99 -16.21 2.23
CA GLY A 79 -19.72 -16.87 1.91
C GLY A 79 -18.58 -16.54 2.87
N VAL A 80 -18.82 -15.76 3.93
CA VAL A 80 -17.78 -15.40 4.90
C VAL A 80 -17.28 -16.62 5.65
N SER A 81 -15.96 -16.78 5.71
CA SER A 81 -15.32 -17.73 6.60
C SER A 81 -14.33 -17.01 7.50
N ALA A 82 -14.20 -17.46 8.75
CA ALA A 82 -13.27 -16.88 9.71
C ALA A 82 -11.83 -16.94 9.20
N GLN A 83 -11.41 -18.08 8.63
CA GLN A 83 -10.05 -18.25 8.14
C GLN A 83 -9.73 -17.32 6.97
N ALA A 84 -10.61 -17.24 5.95
CA ALA A 84 -10.40 -16.34 4.82
C ALA A 84 -10.33 -14.87 5.26
N MET A 85 -11.12 -14.49 6.24
CA MET A 85 -11.09 -13.14 6.81
C MET A 85 -9.78 -12.87 7.56
N LEU A 86 -9.33 -13.80 8.40
CA LEU A 86 -8.06 -13.68 9.12
C LEU A 86 -6.87 -13.58 8.16
N ASP A 87 -6.84 -14.40 7.10
CA ASP A 87 -5.78 -14.38 6.09
C ASP A 87 -5.75 -13.02 5.35
N GLN A 88 -6.93 -12.50 5.00
CA GLN A 88 -7.04 -11.18 4.37
C GLN A 88 -6.56 -10.06 5.30
N PHE A 89 -6.91 -10.11 6.59
CA PHE A 89 -6.43 -9.13 7.56
C PHE A 89 -4.93 -9.24 7.78
N ALA A 90 -4.38 -10.45 7.92
CA ALA A 90 -2.96 -10.67 8.13
C ALA A 90 -2.13 -9.98 7.03
N LEU A 91 -2.44 -10.25 5.75
CA LEU A 91 -1.64 -9.73 4.65
C LEU A 91 -1.97 -8.27 4.29
N ASN A 92 -3.27 -7.90 4.23
CA ASN A 92 -3.69 -6.61 3.68
C ASN A 92 -3.86 -5.50 4.73
N ALA A 93 -3.85 -5.81 6.03
CA ALA A 93 -3.95 -4.83 7.10
C ALA A 93 -2.80 -4.92 8.10
N VAL A 94 -2.59 -6.09 8.72
CA VAL A 94 -1.55 -6.28 9.74
C VAL A 94 -0.16 -6.12 9.13
N GLY A 95 0.12 -6.72 7.97
CA GLY A 95 1.41 -6.58 7.30
C GLY A 95 1.81 -5.12 7.05
N PRO A 96 0.99 -4.32 6.36
CA PRO A 96 1.24 -2.88 6.24
C PRO A 96 1.37 -2.14 7.58
N ALA A 97 0.60 -2.52 8.61
CA ALA A 97 0.70 -1.91 9.93
C ALA A 97 2.06 -2.20 10.60
N LEU A 98 2.56 -3.44 10.50
CA LEU A 98 3.88 -3.82 10.99
C LEU A 98 4.99 -3.01 10.31
N VAL A 99 4.91 -2.79 9.00
CA VAL A 99 5.86 -1.93 8.28
C VAL A 99 5.73 -0.48 8.73
N LEU A 100 4.50 0.05 8.87
CA LEU A 100 4.23 1.40 9.33
C LEU A 100 4.74 1.67 10.76
N SER A 101 4.80 0.66 11.62
CA SER A 101 5.36 0.81 12.97
C SER A 101 6.84 1.23 12.97
N HIS A 102 7.54 1.04 11.85
CA HIS A 102 8.91 1.48 11.64
C HIS A 102 9.04 2.84 10.94
N ALA A 103 7.93 3.51 10.58
CA ALA A 103 7.93 4.71 9.73
C ALA A 103 8.81 5.83 10.29
N ALA A 104 8.77 6.09 11.60
CA ALA A 104 9.57 7.14 12.24
C ALA A 104 11.09 6.92 12.11
N ARG A 105 11.53 5.68 12.00
CA ARG A 105 12.94 5.34 11.79
C ARG A 105 13.31 5.34 10.30
N LEU A 106 12.39 4.93 9.46
CA LEU A 106 12.63 4.80 8.02
C LEU A 106 12.71 6.16 7.33
N LEU A 107 11.79 7.07 7.66
CA LEU A 107 11.69 8.36 6.98
C LEU A 107 12.75 9.37 7.45
N VAL A 108 13.15 10.24 6.54
CA VAL A 108 13.89 11.46 6.90
C VAL A 108 12.98 12.33 7.78
N ARG A 109 13.58 12.96 8.81
CA ARG A 109 12.83 13.74 9.79
C ARG A 109 12.60 15.18 9.36
N ASP A 110 13.66 15.79 8.82
CA ASP A 110 13.74 17.25 8.65
C ASP A 110 13.64 17.67 7.17
N ALA A 111 13.07 16.82 6.33
CA ALA A 111 12.83 17.08 4.91
C ALA A 111 11.48 16.47 4.47
N PRO A 112 10.90 16.95 3.35
CA PRO A 112 9.69 16.37 2.80
C PRO A 112 9.83 14.86 2.54
N ALA A 113 8.89 14.10 3.08
CA ALA A 113 8.86 12.65 2.92
C ALA A 113 7.42 12.14 2.74
N VAL A 114 7.27 11.00 2.07
CA VAL A 114 5.98 10.33 1.90
C VAL A 114 6.10 8.86 2.30
N PHE A 115 5.17 8.42 3.13
CA PHE A 115 4.91 7.01 3.38
C PHE A 115 3.58 6.63 2.75
N ALA A 116 3.59 5.85 1.69
CA ALA A 116 2.41 5.44 0.95
C ALA A 116 2.12 3.95 1.16
N VAL A 117 0.86 3.63 1.45
CA VAL A 117 0.38 2.24 1.52
C VAL A 117 -0.63 2.01 0.41
N LEU A 118 -0.43 0.99 -0.41
CA LEU A 118 -1.42 0.62 -1.42
C LEU A 118 -2.67 0.03 -0.76
N SER A 119 -3.74 0.78 -0.87
CA SER A 119 -5.09 0.38 -0.52
C SER A 119 -5.91 0.08 -1.78
N ALA A 120 -7.20 0.02 -1.65
CA ALA A 120 -8.11 -0.18 -2.76
C ALA A 120 -9.42 0.59 -2.52
N ARG A 121 -10.01 1.17 -3.56
CA ARG A 121 -11.27 1.91 -3.47
C ARG A 121 -12.39 1.10 -2.78
N VAL A 122 -12.35 -0.21 -2.93
CA VAL A 122 -13.28 -1.12 -2.24
C VAL A 122 -13.15 -1.11 -0.71
N GLY A 123 -12.06 -0.56 -0.15
CA GLY A 123 -11.89 -0.30 1.28
C GLY A 123 -12.62 0.94 1.78
N SER A 124 -13.14 1.77 0.90
CA SER A 124 -14.02 2.89 1.28
C SER A 124 -15.36 2.37 1.78
N ILE A 125 -15.73 2.73 3.01
CA ILE A 125 -17.03 2.41 3.59
C ILE A 125 -18.11 3.28 2.95
N GLY A 126 -17.83 4.58 2.81
CA GLY A 126 -18.74 5.56 2.25
C GLY A 126 -19.06 5.35 0.77
N ASP A 127 -18.12 4.79 -0.01
CA ASP A 127 -18.28 4.55 -1.46
C ASP A 127 -18.81 3.14 -1.79
N ASN A 128 -19.07 2.30 -0.78
CA ASN A 128 -19.54 0.94 -0.99
C ASN A 128 -21.03 0.89 -1.39
N ARG A 129 -21.28 0.69 -2.70
CA ARG A 129 -22.63 0.54 -3.28
C ARG A 129 -22.87 -0.85 -3.85
N ILE A 130 -21.84 -1.70 -3.92
CA ILE A 130 -21.89 -2.98 -4.64
C ILE A 130 -21.98 -4.17 -3.67
N GLY A 131 -21.32 -4.10 -2.51
CA GLY A 131 -21.17 -5.24 -1.60
C GLY A 131 -20.20 -6.30 -2.15
N GLY A 132 -20.28 -7.52 -1.62
CA GLY A 132 -19.32 -8.59 -1.93
C GLY A 132 -17.90 -8.33 -1.42
N TRP A 133 -17.00 -9.29 -1.59
CA TRP A 133 -15.57 -9.20 -1.21
C TRP A 133 -15.35 -8.76 0.24
N ILE A 134 -16.21 -9.23 1.14
CA ILE A 134 -16.32 -8.66 2.49
C ILE A 134 -14.98 -8.72 3.26
N SER A 135 -14.25 -9.83 3.17
CA SER A 135 -12.98 -9.98 3.87
C SER A 135 -11.93 -9.01 3.34
N TYR A 136 -11.82 -8.88 2.01
CA TYR A 136 -10.87 -7.95 1.37
C TYR A 136 -11.24 -6.49 1.62
N ARG A 137 -12.54 -6.12 1.46
CA ARG A 137 -13.02 -4.76 1.77
C ARG A 137 -12.73 -4.38 3.21
N SER A 138 -13.05 -5.27 4.15
CA SER A 138 -12.82 -5.03 5.58
C SER A 138 -11.33 -4.86 5.90
N ALA A 139 -10.47 -5.70 5.32
CA ALA A 139 -9.02 -5.55 5.50
C ALA A 139 -8.49 -4.24 4.91
N LYS A 140 -9.00 -3.80 3.74
CA LYS A 140 -8.60 -2.52 3.14
C LYS A 140 -9.19 -1.31 3.88
N ALA A 141 -10.36 -1.41 4.50
CA ALA A 141 -10.87 -0.41 5.43
C ALA A 141 -10.00 -0.33 6.71
N ALA A 142 -9.58 -1.48 7.23
CA ALA A 142 -8.69 -1.54 8.39
C ALA A 142 -7.34 -0.89 8.10
N VAL A 143 -6.70 -1.17 6.96
CA VAL A 143 -5.43 -0.50 6.61
C VAL A 143 -5.60 1.00 6.41
N ASN A 144 -6.73 1.46 5.90
CA ASN A 144 -7.04 2.89 5.80
C ASN A 144 -7.06 3.54 7.19
N GLN A 145 -7.69 2.89 8.18
CA GLN A 145 -7.68 3.36 9.56
C GLN A 145 -6.26 3.37 10.17
N VAL A 146 -5.45 2.33 9.89
CA VAL A 146 -4.05 2.27 10.32
C VAL A 146 -3.25 3.44 9.76
N VAL A 147 -3.39 3.74 8.46
CA VAL A 147 -2.73 4.87 7.79
C VAL A 147 -3.15 6.19 8.44
N ARG A 148 -4.45 6.40 8.67
CA ARG A 148 -4.96 7.61 9.33
C ARG A 148 -4.37 7.80 10.72
N THR A 149 -4.33 6.74 11.52
CA THR A 149 -3.78 6.78 12.88
C THR A 149 -2.28 7.08 12.86
N ALA A 150 -1.52 6.37 12.02
CA ALA A 150 -0.08 6.58 11.87
C ALA A 150 0.27 8.01 11.40
N ALA A 151 -0.53 8.60 10.51
CA ALA A 151 -0.35 9.97 10.06
C ALA A 151 -0.46 10.98 11.21
N VAL A 152 -1.46 10.81 12.09
CA VAL A 152 -1.64 11.67 13.27
C VAL A 152 -0.47 11.54 14.25
N GLU A 153 0.02 10.33 14.47
CA GLU A 153 1.12 10.08 15.41
C GLU A 153 2.46 10.56 14.83
N LEU A 154 2.76 10.21 13.57
CA LEU A 154 4.01 10.57 12.91
C LEU A 154 4.13 12.09 12.72
N GLY A 155 3.02 12.79 12.48
CA GLY A 155 2.99 14.25 12.35
C GLY A 155 3.51 15.01 13.59
N ARG A 156 3.56 14.36 14.75
CA ARG A 156 4.12 14.98 15.99
C ARG A 156 5.66 15.03 15.97
N THR A 157 6.30 14.16 15.19
CA THR A 157 7.77 14.01 15.18
C THR A 157 8.38 14.27 13.80
N HIS A 158 7.61 14.11 12.73
CA HIS A 158 8.01 14.26 11.32
C HIS A 158 7.09 15.26 10.64
N GLY A 159 7.21 16.53 11.04
CA GLY A 159 6.31 17.60 10.59
C GLY A 159 6.34 17.91 9.09
N GLN A 160 7.24 17.30 8.32
CA GLN A 160 7.32 17.41 6.86
C GLN A 160 6.92 16.11 6.14
N ALA A 161 6.48 15.07 6.87
CA ALA A 161 6.07 13.80 6.28
C ALA A 161 4.56 13.75 6.01
N ALA A 162 4.19 13.14 4.89
CA ALA A 162 2.83 12.73 4.59
C ALA A 162 2.71 11.20 4.63
N VAL A 163 1.74 10.67 5.37
CA VAL A 163 1.40 9.24 5.40
C VAL A 163 0.04 9.07 4.74
N VAL A 164 -0.05 8.29 3.66
CA VAL A 164 -1.26 8.22 2.84
C VAL A 164 -1.62 6.80 2.42
N ALA A 165 -2.92 6.56 2.21
CA ALA A 165 -3.41 5.40 1.50
C ALA A 165 -3.60 5.75 0.02
N LEU A 166 -3.18 4.87 -0.90
CA LEU A 166 -3.29 5.08 -2.33
C LEU A 166 -4.05 3.94 -3.01
N HIS A 167 -5.03 4.30 -3.86
CA HIS A 167 -5.70 3.35 -4.75
C HIS A 167 -5.10 3.44 -6.15
N PRO A 168 -4.48 2.36 -6.67
CA PRO A 168 -3.79 2.38 -7.96
C PRO A 168 -4.72 2.32 -9.18
N GLY A 169 -6.04 2.25 -9.00
CA GLY A 169 -6.99 1.91 -10.05
C GLY A 169 -7.09 0.40 -10.28
N THR A 170 -7.72 0.00 -11.37
CA THR A 170 -7.70 -1.39 -11.85
C THR A 170 -6.46 -1.57 -12.72
N VAL A 171 -5.52 -2.39 -12.26
CA VAL A 171 -4.23 -2.58 -12.93
C VAL A 171 -4.14 -3.99 -13.48
N ALA A 172 -3.74 -4.15 -14.74
CA ALA A 172 -3.54 -5.43 -15.39
C ALA A 172 -2.27 -6.12 -14.85
N THR A 173 -2.46 -6.98 -13.86
CA THR A 173 -1.40 -7.77 -13.22
C THR A 173 -1.92 -9.18 -12.92
N ALA A 174 -1.05 -10.11 -12.57
CA ALA A 174 -1.47 -11.44 -12.11
C ALA A 174 -2.46 -11.40 -10.94
N PHE A 175 -2.42 -10.34 -10.12
CA PHE A 175 -3.37 -10.10 -9.03
C PHE A 175 -4.82 -9.93 -9.50
N THR A 176 -5.02 -9.28 -10.66
CA THR A 176 -6.35 -8.89 -11.18
C THR A 176 -6.79 -9.68 -12.39
N GLU A 177 -5.94 -10.55 -12.95
CA GLU A 177 -6.15 -11.22 -14.23
C GLU A 177 -7.55 -11.86 -14.37
N LYS A 178 -8.02 -12.55 -13.35
CA LYS A 178 -9.34 -13.20 -13.33
C LYS A 178 -10.52 -12.20 -13.25
N TYR A 179 -10.25 -10.93 -12.97
CA TYR A 179 -11.24 -9.87 -12.74
C TYR A 179 -11.21 -8.79 -13.81
N LEU A 180 -10.28 -8.89 -14.76
CA LEU A 180 -10.18 -7.98 -15.91
C LEU A 180 -11.41 -8.14 -16.83
N GLY A 181 -11.75 -7.08 -17.56
CA GLY A 181 -12.85 -7.08 -18.53
C GLY A 181 -14.18 -6.54 -18.01
N ARG A 182 -14.31 -6.27 -16.70
CA ARG A 182 -15.48 -5.58 -16.12
C ARG A 182 -15.30 -4.07 -16.01
N HIS A 183 -14.04 -3.62 -15.95
CA HIS A 183 -13.67 -2.21 -15.82
C HIS A 183 -12.44 -1.95 -16.70
N PRO A 184 -12.26 -0.72 -17.22
CA PRO A 184 -11.02 -0.31 -17.84
C PRO A 184 -9.83 -0.58 -16.89
N SER A 185 -8.76 -1.13 -17.43
CA SER A 185 -7.53 -1.39 -16.69
C SER A 185 -6.36 -0.72 -17.38
N VAL A 186 -5.36 -0.34 -16.60
CA VAL A 186 -4.10 0.23 -17.10
C VAL A 186 -2.95 -0.74 -16.87
N SER A 187 -1.83 -0.52 -17.53
CA SER A 187 -0.60 -1.28 -17.29
C SER A 187 -0.05 -1.01 -15.88
N ALA A 188 0.84 -1.88 -15.40
CA ALA A 188 1.53 -1.65 -14.13
C ALA A 188 2.42 -0.40 -14.19
N GLU A 189 3.01 -0.14 -15.34
CA GLU A 189 3.86 1.02 -15.64
C GLU A 189 3.05 2.32 -15.58
N ASP A 190 1.88 2.38 -16.22
CA ASP A 190 1.00 3.55 -16.18
C ASP A 190 0.48 3.80 -14.75
N ALA A 191 0.09 2.73 -14.04
CA ALA A 191 -0.33 2.83 -12.65
C ALA A 191 0.79 3.37 -11.76
N ALA A 192 2.02 2.89 -11.95
CA ALA A 192 3.18 3.38 -11.21
C ALA A 192 3.48 4.85 -11.52
N ALA A 193 3.44 5.25 -12.78
CA ALA A 193 3.64 6.65 -13.19
C ALA A 193 2.60 7.58 -12.54
N ASN A 194 1.33 7.18 -12.54
CA ASN A 194 0.25 7.93 -11.90
C ASN A 194 0.46 8.05 -10.38
N LEU A 195 0.78 6.94 -9.70
CA LEU A 195 1.02 6.94 -8.25
C LEU A 195 2.24 7.78 -7.86
N ILE A 196 3.31 7.76 -8.67
CA ILE A 196 4.49 8.61 -8.45
C ILE A 196 4.09 10.09 -8.60
N ALA A 197 3.33 10.44 -9.63
CA ALA A 197 2.84 11.81 -9.82
C ALA A 197 1.95 12.28 -8.66
N VAL A 198 1.08 11.41 -8.14
CA VAL A 198 0.29 11.71 -6.94
C VAL A 198 1.21 11.96 -5.74
N MET A 199 2.18 11.07 -5.48
CA MET A 199 3.11 11.23 -4.35
C MET A 199 3.96 12.50 -4.46
N ASP A 200 4.32 12.95 -5.66
CA ASP A 200 5.05 14.21 -5.87
C ASP A 200 4.21 15.45 -5.53
N GLY A 201 2.90 15.37 -5.71
CA GLY A 201 1.97 16.45 -5.39
C GLY A 201 1.54 16.52 -3.91
N LEU A 202 1.91 15.50 -3.09
CA LEU A 202 1.50 15.47 -1.69
C LEU A 202 2.30 16.44 -0.83
N SER A 203 1.60 17.05 0.11
CA SER A 203 2.16 17.81 1.23
C SER A 203 1.65 17.27 2.56
N THR A 204 2.09 17.83 3.65
CA THR A 204 1.61 17.47 4.99
C THR A 204 0.11 17.74 5.18
N ALA A 205 -0.49 18.63 4.39
CA ALA A 205 -1.93 18.89 4.41
C ALA A 205 -2.76 17.68 3.98
N GLN A 206 -2.20 16.81 3.12
CA GLN A 206 -2.82 15.59 2.66
C GLN A 206 -2.50 14.36 3.54
N SER A 207 -1.67 14.52 4.57
CA SER A 207 -1.31 13.40 5.46
C SER A 207 -2.53 12.84 6.17
N GLY A 208 -2.64 11.53 6.18
CA GLY A 208 -3.79 10.80 6.70
C GLY A 208 -4.95 10.70 5.72
N GLY A 209 -4.80 11.10 4.47
CA GLY A 209 -5.82 11.00 3.43
C GLY A 209 -5.75 9.68 2.64
N PHE A 210 -6.82 9.43 1.90
CA PHE A 210 -6.94 8.32 0.96
C PHE A 210 -7.18 8.88 -0.45
N TYR A 211 -6.28 8.60 -1.39
CA TYR A 211 -6.29 9.16 -2.74
C TYR A 211 -6.29 8.07 -3.79
N ASP A 212 -6.94 8.32 -4.92
CA ASP A 212 -6.84 7.45 -6.08
C ASP A 212 -5.67 7.85 -7.00
N TYR A 213 -5.48 7.07 -8.06
CA TYR A 213 -4.42 7.24 -9.06
C TYR A 213 -4.45 8.59 -9.80
N SER A 214 -5.55 9.34 -9.73
CA SER A 214 -5.66 10.70 -10.29
C SER A 214 -5.33 11.78 -9.28
N GLY A 215 -5.10 11.43 -8.02
CA GLY A 215 -4.93 12.35 -6.91
C GLY A 215 -6.25 12.84 -6.30
N ALA A 216 -7.38 12.32 -6.76
CA ALA A 216 -8.66 12.63 -6.17
C ALA A 216 -8.82 11.93 -4.81
N GLU A 217 -9.39 12.65 -3.84
CA GLU A 217 -9.67 12.09 -2.52
C GLU A 217 -10.79 11.03 -2.62
N VAL A 218 -10.56 9.89 -1.99
CA VAL A 218 -11.54 8.81 -1.86
C VAL A 218 -12.16 8.92 -0.46
N PRO A 219 -13.49 8.94 -0.32
CA PRO A 219 -14.13 8.96 1.01
C PRO A 219 -13.78 7.68 1.78
N TRP A 220 -13.71 7.82 3.11
CA TRP A 220 -13.48 6.69 4.02
C TRP A 220 -14.60 5.64 4.03
#